data_455ce6314c662bfd41736ded19f5be33
#
_entry.id   455ce6314c662bfd41736ded19f5be33
#
_cell.length_a   1.000
_cell.length_b   1.000
_cell.length_c   1.000
_cell.angle_alpha   90.00
_cell.angle_beta   90.00
_cell.angle_gamma   90.00
#
_symmetry.space_group_name_H-M   'P 1'
#
loop_
_entity.id
_entity.type
_entity.pdbx_description
1 polymer ?
#
loop_
_entity_poly.entity_id
_entity_poly.type
_entity_poly.pdbx_seq_one_letter_code
_entity_poly.pdbx_strand_id
1 'polypeptide(L)'
;MRAKQLIVSVVMVCLVLSLFAGTAMAQKVLKVGVLGPFTGPAAQNGAEFKASVEMALEKINYTVGDYKLEIVWIDSQSDPAKAASAYAEAVERLGIETAMQNWHSSVAVAAMDVAAQYKIPHWFGFGATEVVNEKWRSDPAKYSYWGGKGWPIPAKLALGYVELLENAIAKGTYKPKAKTVAIYGEDSDWGRSLGGALKGFFAEKGWSIVSEDYFPLTQTDFYPLLGKYKRGDVAVLAGTSTAAPTMTAFVKQAGEVGLNSVIIADGLGWMGDWYTMAGPASNGVLDMIPQLTTPESQQWAADIQAKYGFNPSPSAGGLCYDGTNMFIKILNRTLEKYGKLDKVTIHKTFVEEVHTGKLTFGKADGALIMNEYRYTPESVPDPVVALDGYYFPVIQYTEGVGKIVFPEVWAEAEFAAPKQ
;
A
#
# COMPACT_ATOMS: atom_id res chain seq x y z
N MET A 1 -66.69 -9.06 -39.77
CA MET A 1 -65.31 -9.52 -40.03
C MET A 1 -64.22 -8.58 -39.47
N ARG A 2 -64.32 -7.26 -39.62
CA ARG A 2 -63.27 -6.31 -39.19
C ARG A 2 -62.96 -6.26 -37.67
N ALA A 3 -64.02 -6.40 -36.80
CA ALA A 3 -63.81 -6.38 -35.35
C ALA A 3 -63.11 -7.63 -34.80
N LYS A 4 -63.27 -8.80 -35.36
CA LYS A 4 -62.54 -10.03 -34.96
C LYS A 4 -61.11 -10.01 -35.37
N GLN A 5 -60.75 -9.39 -36.52
CA GLN A 5 -59.35 -9.23 -36.95
C GLN A 5 -58.64 -8.23 -36.09
N LEU A 6 -59.28 -7.15 -35.63
CA LEU A 6 -58.67 -6.17 -34.74
C LEU A 6 -58.35 -6.78 -33.36
N ILE A 7 -59.24 -7.60 -32.79
CA ILE A 7 -59.01 -8.27 -31.51
C ILE A 7 -57.87 -9.27 -31.61
N VAL A 8 -57.75 -10.05 -32.69
CA VAL A 8 -56.67 -11.00 -32.90
C VAL A 8 -55.34 -10.29 -33.05
N SER A 9 -55.31 -9.14 -33.75
CA SER A 9 -54.09 -8.34 -33.91
C SER A 9 -53.64 -7.71 -32.58
N VAL A 10 -54.55 -7.21 -31.76
CA VAL A 10 -54.22 -6.64 -30.43
C VAL A 10 -53.71 -7.72 -29.47
N VAL A 11 -54.32 -8.90 -29.44
CA VAL A 11 -53.86 -10.03 -28.61
C VAL A 11 -52.51 -10.54 -29.08
N MET A 12 -52.22 -10.57 -30.38
CA MET A 12 -50.94 -10.99 -30.91
C MET A 12 -49.81 -9.97 -30.59
N VAL A 13 -50.09 -8.67 -30.62
CA VAL A 13 -49.18 -7.61 -30.23
C VAL A 13 -48.90 -7.65 -28.72
N CYS A 14 -49.89 -7.89 -27.88
CA CYS A 14 -49.70 -8.06 -26.44
C CYS A 14 -48.91 -9.34 -26.09
N LEU A 15 -49.10 -10.45 -26.84
CA LEU A 15 -48.35 -11.68 -26.67
C LEU A 15 -46.86 -11.51 -27.13
N VAL A 16 -46.62 -10.75 -28.17
CA VAL A 16 -45.24 -10.43 -28.63
C VAL A 16 -44.53 -9.48 -27.67
N LEU A 17 -45.26 -8.50 -27.09
CA LEU A 17 -44.73 -7.61 -26.07
C LEU A 17 -44.45 -8.31 -24.73
N SER A 18 -45.21 -9.34 -24.38
CA SER A 18 -44.93 -10.15 -23.18
C SER A 18 -43.78 -11.14 -23.37
N LEU A 19 -43.39 -11.51 -24.59
CA LEU A 19 -42.20 -12.32 -24.88
C LEU A 19 -40.92 -11.51 -24.87
N PHE A 20 -41.00 -10.17 -24.95
CA PHE A 20 -39.88 -9.24 -24.76
C PHE A 20 -39.80 -8.66 -23.36
N ALA A 21 -40.66 -9.05 -22.41
CA ALA A 21 -40.40 -8.91 -21.00
C ALA A 21 -39.26 -9.87 -20.65
N GLY A 22 -38.05 -9.58 -21.18
CA GLY A 22 -36.82 -10.20 -20.74
C GLY A 22 -36.83 -10.18 -19.23
N THR A 23 -36.71 -11.33 -18.61
CA THR A 23 -36.47 -11.44 -17.16
C THR A 23 -35.33 -10.49 -16.85
N ALA A 24 -35.63 -9.31 -16.31
CA ALA A 24 -34.68 -8.51 -15.64
C ALA A 24 -34.18 -9.38 -14.48
N MET A 25 -33.17 -10.20 -14.74
CA MET A 25 -32.47 -10.93 -13.69
C MET A 25 -32.04 -9.86 -12.71
N ALA A 26 -32.57 -9.92 -11.50
CA ALA A 26 -32.12 -8.99 -10.45
C ALA A 26 -30.60 -9.08 -10.39
N GLN A 27 -29.93 -7.96 -10.64
CA GLN A 27 -28.48 -7.86 -10.62
C GLN A 27 -28.02 -8.34 -9.26
N LYS A 28 -27.14 -9.34 -9.23
CA LYS A 28 -26.54 -9.81 -7.98
C LYS A 28 -25.68 -8.72 -7.37
N VAL A 29 -25.61 -8.65 -6.06
CA VAL A 29 -24.77 -7.66 -5.34
C VAL A 29 -23.69 -8.40 -4.57
N LEU A 30 -22.45 -7.95 -4.70
CA LEU A 30 -21.35 -8.32 -3.83
C LEU A 30 -20.94 -7.09 -3.03
N LYS A 31 -21.09 -7.13 -1.70
CA LYS A 31 -20.65 -6.06 -0.82
C LYS A 31 -19.18 -6.24 -0.47
N VAL A 32 -18.37 -5.23 -0.79
CA VAL A 32 -16.91 -5.23 -0.63
C VAL A 32 -16.52 -4.17 0.38
N GLY A 33 -15.90 -4.57 1.48
CA GLY A 33 -15.29 -3.67 2.44
C GLY A 33 -13.98 -3.09 1.90
N VAL A 34 -13.76 -1.80 2.08
CA VAL A 34 -12.46 -1.16 1.83
C VAL A 34 -11.97 -0.55 3.13
N LEU A 35 -10.92 -1.14 3.69
CA LEU A 35 -10.33 -0.70 4.95
C LEU A 35 -9.25 0.35 4.68
N GLY A 36 -9.36 1.51 5.30
CA GLY A 36 -8.38 2.58 5.14
C GLY A 36 -8.42 3.62 6.26
N PRO A 37 -7.41 4.48 6.37
CA PRO A 37 -7.37 5.57 7.34
C PRO A 37 -8.10 6.80 6.78
N PHE A 38 -9.41 6.73 6.59
CA PHE A 38 -10.18 7.80 5.95
C PHE A 38 -10.32 9.05 6.83
N THR A 39 -10.10 8.90 8.14
CA THR A 39 -9.91 10.01 9.09
C THR A 39 -8.70 9.75 9.99
N GLY A 40 -8.26 10.74 10.79
CA GLY A 40 -7.14 10.62 11.70
C GLY A 40 -5.78 11.00 11.09
N PRO A 41 -4.66 10.61 11.73
CA PRO A 41 -3.32 11.09 11.35
C PRO A 41 -2.88 10.79 9.91
N ALA A 42 -3.35 9.69 9.32
CA ALA A 42 -3.04 9.31 7.94
C ALA A 42 -4.21 9.55 6.95
N ALA A 43 -5.13 10.48 7.25
CA ALA A 43 -6.31 10.73 6.42
C ALA A 43 -5.98 11.09 4.96
N GLN A 44 -4.82 11.71 4.72
CA GLN A 44 -4.38 12.04 3.37
C GLN A 44 -4.07 10.79 2.53
N ASN A 45 -3.41 9.77 3.13
CA ASN A 45 -3.23 8.47 2.48
C ASN A 45 -4.58 7.78 2.24
N GLY A 46 -5.53 7.95 3.16
CA GLY A 46 -6.92 7.48 3.00
C GLY A 46 -7.63 8.12 1.80
N ALA A 47 -7.40 9.40 1.53
CA ALA A 47 -7.94 10.07 0.36
C ALA A 47 -7.37 9.50 -0.95
N GLU A 48 -6.07 9.21 -0.99
CA GLU A 48 -5.43 8.54 -2.13
C GLU A 48 -6.00 7.12 -2.34
N PHE A 49 -6.24 6.36 -1.25
CA PHE A 49 -6.89 5.05 -1.32
C PHE A 49 -8.27 5.14 -1.97
N LYS A 50 -9.08 6.09 -1.49
CA LYS A 50 -10.43 6.27 -2.00
C LYS A 50 -10.43 6.60 -3.48
N ALA A 51 -9.63 7.57 -3.91
CA ALA A 51 -9.50 7.96 -5.30
C ALA A 51 -9.06 6.80 -6.20
N SER A 52 -8.07 6.02 -5.76
CA SER A 52 -7.52 4.88 -6.51
C SER A 52 -8.51 3.74 -6.67
N VAL A 53 -9.24 3.39 -5.59
CA VAL A 53 -10.30 2.38 -5.62
C VAL A 53 -11.44 2.81 -6.53
N GLU A 54 -11.90 4.05 -6.39
CA GLU A 54 -12.99 4.59 -7.24
C GLU A 54 -12.60 4.58 -8.71
N MET A 55 -11.40 5.06 -9.07
CA MET A 55 -10.93 5.05 -10.46
C MET A 55 -10.80 3.66 -11.07
N ALA A 56 -10.35 2.67 -10.31
CA ALA A 56 -10.26 1.30 -10.77
C ALA A 56 -11.65 0.69 -11.01
N LEU A 57 -12.60 0.92 -10.09
CA LEU A 57 -13.95 0.37 -10.17
C LEU A 57 -14.81 1.07 -11.21
N GLU A 58 -14.63 2.37 -11.44
CA GLU A 58 -15.32 3.12 -12.49
C GLU A 58 -15.03 2.56 -13.89
N LYS A 59 -13.80 2.10 -14.15
CA LYS A 59 -13.43 1.48 -15.43
C LYS A 59 -14.25 0.25 -15.78
N ILE A 60 -14.75 -0.44 -14.78
CA ILE A 60 -15.61 -1.62 -14.92
C ILE A 60 -17.08 -1.34 -14.55
N ASN A 61 -17.47 -0.06 -14.42
CA ASN A 61 -18.80 0.36 -13.99
C ASN A 61 -19.25 -0.34 -12.70
N TYR A 62 -18.34 -0.59 -11.76
CA TYR A 62 -18.59 -1.32 -10.51
C TYR A 62 -19.22 -2.69 -10.72
N THR A 63 -18.87 -3.41 -11.79
CA THR A 63 -19.46 -4.71 -12.13
C THR A 63 -18.42 -5.78 -12.43
N VAL A 64 -18.67 -7.00 -11.98
CA VAL A 64 -17.90 -8.21 -12.36
C VAL A 64 -18.91 -9.28 -12.76
N GLY A 65 -18.93 -9.63 -14.05
CA GLY A 65 -19.96 -10.50 -14.61
C GLY A 65 -21.37 -9.94 -14.37
N ASP A 66 -22.24 -10.71 -13.72
CA ASP A 66 -23.60 -10.32 -13.35
C ASP A 66 -23.72 -9.71 -11.93
N TYR A 67 -22.57 -9.48 -11.26
CA TYR A 67 -22.51 -8.87 -9.94
C TYR A 67 -22.23 -7.37 -10.01
N LYS A 68 -23.04 -6.59 -9.28
CA LYS A 68 -22.71 -5.21 -8.91
C LYS A 68 -21.85 -5.21 -7.63
N LEU A 69 -20.77 -4.47 -7.65
CA LEU A 69 -19.93 -4.25 -6.48
C LEU A 69 -20.47 -3.05 -5.69
N GLU A 70 -20.84 -3.28 -4.44
CA GLU A 70 -21.27 -2.25 -3.49
C GLU A 70 -20.16 -2.05 -2.48
N ILE A 71 -19.58 -0.85 -2.46
CA ILE A 71 -18.42 -0.53 -1.64
C ILE A 71 -18.86 -0.03 -0.26
N VAL A 72 -18.30 -0.65 0.77
CA VAL A 72 -18.45 -0.26 2.17
C VAL A 72 -17.11 0.25 2.68
N TRP A 73 -17.01 1.57 2.89
CA TRP A 73 -15.81 2.19 3.43
C TRP A 73 -15.68 1.93 4.92
N ILE A 74 -14.57 1.33 5.34
CA ILE A 74 -14.27 0.96 6.72
C ILE A 74 -13.15 1.86 7.21
N ASP A 75 -13.48 2.86 8.05
CA ASP A 75 -12.51 3.82 8.55
C ASP A 75 -11.75 3.27 9.75
N SER A 76 -10.45 3.07 9.57
CA SER A 76 -9.57 2.64 10.66
C SER A 76 -9.23 3.75 11.65
N GLN A 77 -9.41 5.02 11.27
CA GLN A 77 -8.99 6.19 12.04
C GLN A 77 -7.51 6.14 12.50
N SER A 78 -6.67 5.35 11.80
CA SER A 78 -5.29 5.04 12.18
C SER A 78 -5.15 4.36 13.55
N ASP A 79 -6.20 3.67 14.02
CA ASP A 79 -6.29 3.03 15.35
C ASP A 79 -6.71 1.56 15.19
N PRO A 80 -5.93 0.58 15.69
CA PRO A 80 -6.23 -0.85 15.50
C PRO A 80 -7.52 -1.30 16.19
N ALA A 81 -7.88 -0.74 17.36
CA ALA A 81 -9.09 -1.13 18.07
C ALA A 81 -10.34 -0.60 17.38
N LYS A 82 -10.29 0.65 16.90
CA LYS A 82 -11.38 1.25 16.10
C LYS A 82 -11.55 0.52 14.78
N ALA A 83 -10.43 0.18 14.11
CA ALA A 83 -10.45 -0.58 12.87
C ALA A 83 -11.11 -1.95 13.04
N ALA A 84 -10.75 -2.70 14.09
CA ALA A 84 -11.36 -3.99 14.39
C ALA A 84 -12.88 -3.87 14.64
N SER A 85 -13.30 -2.86 15.40
CA SER A 85 -14.72 -2.60 15.67
C SER A 85 -15.49 -2.21 14.41
N ALA A 86 -14.95 -1.30 13.60
CA ALA A 86 -15.57 -0.87 12.35
C ALA A 86 -15.66 -2.00 11.32
N TYR A 87 -14.62 -2.87 11.28
CA TYR A 87 -14.62 -4.02 10.40
C TYR A 87 -15.66 -5.06 10.82
N ALA A 88 -15.76 -5.37 12.13
CA ALA A 88 -16.80 -6.26 12.64
C ALA A 88 -18.21 -5.71 12.33
N GLU A 89 -18.45 -4.42 12.54
CA GLU A 89 -19.71 -3.75 12.18
C GLU A 89 -20.02 -3.88 10.67
N ALA A 90 -19.02 -3.70 9.81
CA ALA A 90 -19.19 -3.85 8.36
C ALA A 90 -19.62 -5.28 7.98
N VAL A 91 -19.12 -6.31 8.68
CA VAL A 91 -19.55 -7.69 8.48
C VAL A 91 -20.97 -7.92 9.02
N GLU A 92 -21.22 -7.57 10.29
CA GLU A 92 -22.45 -7.96 10.99
C GLU A 92 -23.67 -7.16 10.57
N ARG A 93 -23.50 -5.85 10.33
CA ARG A 93 -24.60 -4.94 10.05
C ARG A 93 -24.72 -4.53 8.59
N LEU A 94 -23.60 -4.37 7.91
CA LEU A 94 -23.60 -3.95 6.50
C LEU A 94 -23.48 -5.13 5.54
N GLY A 95 -23.07 -6.31 6.04
CA GLY A 95 -23.09 -7.58 5.31
C GLY A 95 -22.05 -7.67 4.21
N ILE A 96 -20.81 -7.19 4.43
CA ILE A 96 -19.72 -7.42 3.49
C ILE A 96 -19.39 -8.91 3.39
N GLU A 97 -19.06 -9.37 2.21
CA GLU A 97 -18.69 -10.76 1.93
C GLU A 97 -17.19 -10.92 1.64
N THR A 98 -16.52 -9.84 1.34
CA THR A 98 -15.07 -9.76 1.13
C THR A 98 -14.60 -8.35 1.46
N ALA A 99 -13.28 -8.18 1.64
CA ALA A 99 -12.71 -6.86 1.88
C ALA A 99 -11.36 -6.71 1.17
N MET A 100 -10.88 -5.48 1.08
CA MET A 100 -9.57 -5.17 0.53
C MET A 100 -8.96 -3.94 1.18
N GLN A 101 -7.66 -3.76 0.95
CA GLN A 101 -6.84 -2.66 1.39
C GLN A 101 -6.62 -2.61 2.91
N ASN A 102 -5.60 -1.92 3.32
CA ASN A 102 -5.26 -1.55 4.68
C ASN A 102 -3.98 -0.72 4.64
N TRP A 103 -3.82 0.24 5.53
CA TRP A 103 -2.62 1.07 5.60
C TRP A 103 -1.66 0.63 6.71
N HIS A 104 -2.03 0.82 7.96
CA HIS A 104 -1.14 0.60 9.09
C HIS A 104 -0.93 -0.88 9.44
N SER A 105 0.31 -1.24 9.82
CA SER A 105 0.66 -2.59 10.25
C SER A 105 -0.12 -3.04 11.49
N SER A 106 -0.24 -2.18 12.51
CA SER A 106 -1.00 -2.52 13.72
C SER A 106 -2.49 -2.72 13.44
N VAL A 107 -3.05 -1.98 12.47
CA VAL A 107 -4.42 -2.21 11.97
C VAL A 107 -4.52 -3.55 11.25
N ALA A 108 -3.53 -3.92 10.42
CA ALA A 108 -3.52 -5.24 9.76
C ALA A 108 -3.52 -6.39 10.78
N VAL A 109 -2.68 -6.31 11.81
CA VAL A 109 -2.61 -7.31 12.88
C VAL A 109 -3.97 -7.52 13.55
N ALA A 110 -4.69 -6.44 13.85
CA ALA A 110 -6.03 -6.51 14.45
C ALA A 110 -7.10 -6.98 13.43
N ALA A 111 -7.07 -6.46 12.20
CA ALA A 111 -8.03 -6.81 11.16
C ALA A 111 -7.94 -8.29 10.72
N MET A 112 -6.75 -8.89 10.75
CA MET A 112 -6.56 -10.32 10.47
C MET A 112 -7.39 -11.22 11.39
N ASP A 113 -7.53 -10.87 12.68
CA ASP A 113 -8.35 -11.64 13.62
C ASP A 113 -9.84 -11.56 13.28
N VAL A 114 -10.30 -10.35 12.93
CA VAL A 114 -11.69 -10.12 12.51
C VAL A 114 -11.98 -10.87 11.20
N ALA A 115 -11.10 -10.73 10.19
CA ALA A 115 -11.22 -11.44 8.92
C ALA A 115 -11.28 -12.95 9.12
N ALA A 116 -10.43 -13.51 9.97
CA ALA A 116 -10.41 -14.93 10.29
C ALA A 116 -11.66 -15.38 11.06
N GLN A 117 -12.10 -14.61 12.07
CA GLN A 117 -13.28 -14.90 12.87
C GLN A 117 -14.55 -15.00 12.02
N TYR A 118 -14.77 -14.06 11.12
CA TYR A 118 -15.95 -13.99 10.26
C TYR A 118 -15.78 -14.69 8.91
N LYS A 119 -14.58 -15.25 8.65
CA LYS A 119 -14.21 -15.90 7.38
C LYS A 119 -14.41 -14.96 6.18
N ILE A 120 -13.91 -13.74 6.30
CA ILE A 120 -13.95 -12.73 5.25
C ILE A 120 -12.62 -12.74 4.48
N PRO A 121 -12.59 -13.13 3.21
CA PRO A 121 -11.39 -13.00 2.38
C PRO A 121 -11.05 -11.50 2.21
N HIS A 122 -9.85 -11.12 2.64
CA HIS A 122 -9.33 -9.76 2.62
C HIS A 122 -8.09 -9.67 1.74
N TRP A 123 -8.11 -8.83 0.74
CA TRP A 123 -7.06 -8.69 -0.24
C TRP A 123 -6.20 -7.44 -0.05
N PHE A 124 -4.88 -7.57 -0.23
CA PHE A 124 -3.92 -6.49 -0.43
C PHE A 124 -3.78 -5.50 0.74
N GLY A 125 -3.65 -6.00 1.96
CA GLY A 125 -3.28 -5.14 3.08
C GLY A 125 -1.81 -4.70 3.01
N PHE A 126 -1.51 -3.44 3.35
CA PHE A 126 -0.11 -2.97 3.40
C PHE A 126 0.66 -3.49 4.61
N GLY A 127 0.03 -3.94 5.66
CA GLY A 127 0.60 -4.43 6.93
C GLY A 127 1.97 -5.10 6.87
N ALA A 128 3.03 -4.32 6.73
CA ALA A 128 4.37 -4.76 6.36
C ALA A 128 5.22 -5.30 7.54
N THR A 129 4.67 -5.38 8.74
CA THR A 129 5.37 -5.91 9.92
C THR A 129 5.56 -7.43 9.85
N GLU A 130 6.66 -7.93 10.45
CA GLU A 130 6.90 -9.36 10.64
C GLU A 130 5.77 -10.04 11.44
N VAL A 131 5.11 -9.31 12.35
CA VAL A 131 4.00 -9.83 13.16
C VAL A 131 2.86 -10.37 12.29
N VAL A 132 2.53 -9.71 11.16
CA VAL A 132 1.55 -10.21 10.18
C VAL A 132 2.00 -11.54 9.59
N ASN A 133 3.27 -11.65 9.20
CA ASN A 133 3.82 -12.87 8.61
C ASN A 133 3.91 -14.04 9.60
N GLU A 134 4.33 -13.75 10.83
CA GLU A 134 4.39 -14.74 11.92
C GLU A 134 3.00 -15.26 12.25
N LYS A 135 2.03 -14.35 12.39
CA LYS A 135 0.64 -14.68 12.64
C LYS A 135 0.06 -15.56 11.52
N TRP A 136 0.29 -15.17 10.26
CA TRP A 136 -0.16 -15.94 9.10
C TRP A 136 0.44 -17.35 9.09
N ARG A 137 1.75 -17.49 9.37
CA ARG A 137 2.46 -18.79 9.40
C ARG A 137 2.12 -19.65 10.62
N SER A 138 1.73 -19.04 11.72
CA SER A 138 1.38 -19.77 12.96
C SER A 138 0.14 -20.64 12.78
N ASP A 139 -0.82 -20.19 11.96
CA ASP A 139 -2.04 -20.94 11.63
C ASP A 139 -2.55 -20.53 10.22
N PRO A 140 -1.95 -21.09 9.14
CA PRO A 140 -2.37 -20.77 7.78
C PRO A 140 -3.84 -21.12 7.50
N ALA A 141 -4.40 -22.14 8.14
CA ALA A 141 -5.80 -22.50 7.97
C ALA A 141 -6.73 -21.38 8.46
N LYS A 142 -6.36 -20.70 9.55
CA LYS A 142 -7.09 -19.59 10.14
C LYS A 142 -6.84 -18.28 9.39
N TYR A 143 -5.57 -17.99 9.07
CA TYR A 143 -5.18 -16.67 8.57
C TYR A 143 -5.06 -16.56 7.05
N SER A 144 -5.30 -17.64 6.29
CA SER A 144 -5.36 -17.60 4.80
C SER A 144 -6.47 -16.71 4.23
N TYR A 145 -7.40 -16.26 5.07
CA TYR A 145 -8.37 -15.21 4.72
C TYR A 145 -7.70 -13.86 4.47
N TRP A 146 -6.51 -13.61 5.01
CA TRP A 146 -5.64 -12.51 4.63
C TRP A 146 -4.88 -12.92 3.37
N GLY A 147 -5.40 -12.53 2.19
CA GLY A 147 -5.04 -13.09 0.90
C GLY A 147 -3.65 -12.72 0.40
N GLY A 148 -3.10 -11.59 0.84
CA GLY A 148 -1.77 -11.13 0.49
C GLY A 148 -1.49 -9.71 0.96
N LYS A 149 -0.22 -9.32 0.93
CA LYS A 149 0.24 -7.97 1.29
C LYS A 149 0.67 -7.20 0.04
N GLY A 150 0.40 -5.92 0.04
CA GLY A 150 0.91 -4.95 -0.94
C GLY A 150 2.23 -4.30 -0.52
N TRP A 151 2.80 -4.70 0.63
CA TRP A 151 4.11 -4.25 1.10
C TRP A 151 4.78 -5.39 1.88
N PRO A 152 5.94 -5.89 1.42
CA PRO A 152 6.66 -6.97 2.10
C PRO A 152 7.29 -6.48 3.41
N ILE A 153 7.76 -7.42 4.22
CA ILE A 153 8.46 -7.10 5.48
C ILE A 153 9.75 -6.31 5.20
N PRO A 154 10.17 -5.42 6.13
CA PRO A 154 11.38 -4.61 5.98
C PRO A 154 12.65 -5.41 5.71
N ALA A 155 12.76 -6.60 6.28
CA ALA A 155 13.88 -7.50 6.06
C ALA A 155 14.13 -7.86 4.59
N LYS A 156 13.13 -7.72 3.72
CA LYS A 156 13.25 -8.00 2.28
C LYS A 156 13.66 -6.79 1.44
N LEU A 157 13.55 -5.57 1.97
CA LEU A 157 13.76 -4.33 1.21
C LEU A 157 14.79 -3.41 1.85
N ALA A 158 14.72 -3.16 3.16
CA ALA A 158 15.45 -2.09 3.84
C ALA A 158 17.00 -2.23 3.79
N LEU A 159 17.52 -3.41 3.44
CA LEU A 159 18.95 -3.61 3.19
C LEU A 159 19.48 -2.66 2.11
N GLY A 160 18.65 -2.28 1.12
CA GLY A 160 19.05 -1.37 0.05
C GLY A 160 19.58 -0.02 0.53
N TYR A 161 19.07 0.52 1.63
CA TYR A 161 19.62 1.74 2.23
C TYR A 161 21.07 1.58 2.69
N VAL A 162 21.33 0.46 3.36
CA VAL A 162 22.66 0.20 3.93
C VAL A 162 23.66 -0.11 2.82
N GLU A 163 23.26 -0.89 1.81
CA GLU A 163 24.10 -1.18 0.65
C GLU A 163 24.43 0.07 -0.15
N LEU A 164 23.49 0.99 -0.35
CA LEU A 164 23.74 2.29 -0.96
C LEU A 164 24.87 3.04 -0.23
N LEU A 165 24.76 3.15 1.09
CA LEU A 165 25.75 3.88 1.90
C LEU A 165 27.12 3.20 1.91
N GLU A 166 27.18 1.87 2.03
CA GLU A 166 28.42 1.10 1.95
C GLU A 166 29.09 1.24 0.58
N ASN A 167 28.32 1.20 -0.51
CA ASN A 167 28.82 1.43 -1.85
C ASN A 167 29.38 2.85 -2.00
N ALA A 168 28.69 3.86 -1.46
CA ALA A 168 29.18 5.25 -1.49
C ALA A 168 30.48 5.43 -0.66
N ILE A 169 30.61 4.75 0.47
CA ILE A 169 31.83 4.72 1.27
C ILE A 169 32.97 4.05 0.48
N ALA A 170 32.72 2.89 -0.13
CA ALA A 170 33.71 2.16 -0.92
C ALA A 170 34.18 2.96 -2.14
N LYS A 171 33.29 3.72 -2.80
CA LYS A 171 33.63 4.64 -3.89
C LYS A 171 34.31 5.93 -3.42
N GLY A 172 34.32 6.22 -2.12
CA GLY A 172 34.89 7.45 -1.54
C GLY A 172 34.01 8.70 -1.77
N THR A 173 32.78 8.54 -2.20
CA THR A 173 31.79 9.63 -2.40
C THR A 173 31.06 9.99 -1.10
N TYR A 174 31.07 9.10 -0.10
CA TYR A 174 30.64 9.37 1.27
C TYR A 174 31.76 9.02 2.27
N LYS A 175 32.09 9.94 3.16
CA LYS A 175 33.17 9.78 4.15
C LYS A 175 32.69 10.20 5.53
N PRO A 176 31.84 9.40 6.21
CA PRO A 176 31.39 9.75 7.55
C PRO A 176 32.59 9.78 8.52
N LYS A 177 32.61 10.73 9.46
CA LYS A 177 33.64 10.81 10.50
C LYS A 177 33.70 9.54 11.35
N ALA A 178 32.55 8.95 11.59
CA ALA A 178 32.37 7.65 12.22
C ALA A 178 31.13 6.98 11.65
N LYS A 179 31.10 5.64 11.58
CA LYS A 179 29.93 4.86 11.22
C LYS A 179 28.93 4.83 12.38
N THR A 180 28.16 5.89 12.57
CA THR A 180 27.14 6.04 13.61
C THR A 180 25.76 6.20 13.00
N VAL A 181 24.78 5.52 13.55
CA VAL A 181 23.38 5.63 13.12
C VAL A 181 22.46 5.76 14.33
N ALA A 182 21.51 6.68 14.25
CA ALA A 182 20.35 6.75 15.14
C ALA A 182 19.14 6.18 14.41
N ILE A 183 18.50 5.21 15.03
CA ILE A 183 17.24 4.64 14.57
C ILE A 183 16.10 5.46 15.19
N TYR A 184 15.12 5.85 14.38
CA TYR A 184 13.93 6.54 14.86
C TYR A 184 12.66 5.98 14.18
N GLY A 185 11.50 6.20 14.79
CA GLY A 185 10.27 5.77 14.14
C GLY A 185 9.02 6.03 14.97
N GLU A 186 7.88 5.87 14.34
CA GLU A 186 6.62 5.82 15.07
C GLU A 186 6.58 4.61 16.01
N ASP A 187 5.96 4.77 17.18
CA ASP A 187 5.77 3.69 18.14
C ASP A 187 4.58 2.81 17.73
N SER A 188 4.79 2.00 16.71
CA SER A 188 3.84 1.07 16.13
C SER A 188 4.51 -0.22 15.67
N ASP A 189 3.73 -1.23 15.28
CA ASP A 189 4.28 -2.47 14.69
C ASP A 189 5.15 -2.18 13.45
N TRP A 190 4.79 -1.19 12.64
CA TRP A 190 5.59 -0.79 11.48
C TRP A 190 6.92 -0.15 11.88
N GLY A 191 6.87 0.92 12.69
CA GLY A 191 8.08 1.66 13.05
C GLY A 191 9.11 0.78 13.78
N ARG A 192 8.64 -0.11 14.66
CA ARG A 192 9.51 -1.06 15.36
C ARG A 192 10.05 -2.15 14.44
N SER A 193 9.26 -2.63 13.49
CA SER A 193 9.67 -3.62 12.49
C SER A 193 10.77 -3.07 11.58
N LEU A 194 10.55 -1.87 10.98
CA LEU A 194 11.58 -1.24 10.15
C LEU A 194 12.82 -0.87 10.97
N GLY A 195 12.64 -0.29 12.16
CA GLY A 195 13.76 0.05 13.06
C GLY A 195 14.60 -1.17 13.41
N GLY A 196 13.97 -2.30 13.71
CA GLY A 196 14.64 -3.57 13.99
C GLY A 196 15.45 -4.09 12.80
N ALA A 197 14.88 -4.06 11.59
CA ALA A 197 15.57 -4.48 10.37
C ALA A 197 16.79 -3.57 10.06
N LEU A 198 16.59 -2.25 10.08
CA LEU A 198 17.67 -1.28 9.86
C LEU A 198 18.80 -1.44 10.89
N LYS A 199 18.45 -1.57 12.19
CA LYS A 199 19.41 -1.82 13.26
C LYS A 199 20.26 -3.06 12.98
N GLY A 200 19.64 -4.17 12.56
CA GLY A 200 20.34 -5.40 12.20
C GLY A 200 21.28 -5.19 11.04
N PHE A 201 20.84 -4.63 9.92
CA PHE A 201 21.64 -4.43 8.73
C PHE A 201 22.79 -3.44 8.94
N PHE A 202 22.56 -2.34 9.65
CA PHE A 202 23.63 -1.41 10.00
C PHE A 202 24.68 -2.06 10.91
N ALA A 203 24.27 -2.81 11.93
CA ALA A 203 25.18 -3.51 12.84
C ALA A 203 26.05 -4.54 12.10
N GLU A 204 25.48 -5.31 11.17
CA GLU A 204 26.22 -6.27 10.34
C GLU A 204 27.32 -5.61 9.48
N LYS A 205 27.14 -4.34 9.09
CA LYS A 205 28.13 -3.55 8.33
C LYS A 205 29.06 -2.73 9.24
N GLY A 206 29.06 -3.00 10.54
CA GLY A 206 29.97 -2.37 11.51
C GLY A 206 29.59 -0.95 11.93
N TRP A 207 28.31 -0.55 11.74
CA TRP A 207 27.82 0.73 12.24
C TRP A 207 27.45 0.64 13.73
N SER A 208 27.78 1.69 14.48
CA SER A 208 27.38 1.84 15.88
C SER A 208 25.98 2.42 15.97
N ILE A 209 25.06 1.69 16.58
CA ILE A 209 23.71 2.18 16.87
C ILE A 209 23.80 3.07 18.11
N VAL A 210 23.76 4.38 17.92
CA VAL A 210 23.97 5.36 19.00
C VAL A 210 22.68 5.80 19.68
N SER A 211 21.55 5.56 19.06
CA SER A 211 20.21 5.86 19.61
C SER A 211 19.15 5.03 18.93
N GLU A 212 18.09 4.75 19.68
CA GLU A 212 16.86 4.12 19.20
C GLU A 212 15.69 4.84 19.87
N ASP A 213 14.95 5.64 19.10
CA ASP A 213 13.94 6.57 19.63
C ASP A 213 12.59 6.36 18.89
N TYR A 214 11.54 6.07 19.64
CA TYR A 214 10.18 5.90 19.12
C TYR A 214 9.24 6.96 19.68
N PHE A 215 8.31 7.41 18.85
CA PHE A 215 7.41 8.52 19.16
C PHE A 215 5.97 8.21 18.73
N PRO A 216 4.97 8.87 19.34
CA PRO A 216 3.58 8.73 18.93
C PRO A 216 3.36 9.12 17.45
N LEU A 217 2.44 8.43 16.77
CA LEU A 217 2.08 8.71 15.37
C LEU A 217 1.66 10.16 15.11
N THR A 218 1.26 10.88 16.16
CA THR A 218 0.84 12.29 16.10
C THR A 218 1.93 13.28 16.48
N GLN A 219 3.18 12.83 16.68
CA GLN A 219 4.31 13.70 17.05
C GLN A 219 4.60 14.73 15.95
N THR A 220 4.73 16.00 16.35
CA THR A 220 5.04 17.11 15.42
C THR A 220 6.15 18.03 15.93
N ASP A 221 6.62 17.87 17.17
CA ASP A 221 7.78 18.57 17.71
C ASP A 221 8.97 17.62 17.86
N PHE A 222 9.95 17.80 17.01
CA PHE A 222 11.17 16.99 16.95
C PHE A 222 12.44 17.74 17.34
N TYR A 223 12.38 19.03 17.67
CA TYR A 223 13.57 19.83 18.03
C TYR A 223 14.39 19.23 19.17
N PRO A 224 13.79 18.72 20.27
CA PRO A 224 14.56 18.09 21.34
C PRO A 224 15.34 16.85 20.84
N LEU A 225 14.70 16.00 20.04
CA LEU A 225 15.28 14.78 19.49
C LEU A 225 16.38 15.10 18.48
N LEU A 226 16.11 15.99 17.52
CA LEU A 226 17.07 16.43 16.51
C LEU A 226 18.26 17.17 17.12
N GLY A 227 18.04 17.95 18.18
CA GLY A 227 19.11 18.56 18.97
C GLY A 227 20.00 17.53 19.66
N LYS A 228 19.46 16.40 20.13
CA LYS A 228 20.22 15.25 20.65
C LYS A 228 21.13 14.67 19.56
N TYR A 229 20.57 14.42 18.37
CA TYR A 229 21.33 13.86 17.24
C TYR A 229 22.44 14.80 16.75
N LYS A 230 22.16 16.11 16.70
CA LYS A 230 23.18 17.12 16.33
C LYS A 230 24.33 17.13 17.29
N ARG A 231 24.08 17.14 18.60
CA ARG A 231 25.16 17.08 19.61
C ARG A 231 25.99 15.80 19.56
N GLY A 232 25.34 14.69 19.13
CA GLY A 232 26.01 13.41 18.96
C GLY A 232 26.82 13.28 17.67
N ASP A 233 26.78 14.28 16.77
CA ASP A 233 27.37 14.24 15.42
C ASP A 233 27.07 12.93 14.68
N VAL A 234 25.80 12.54 14.70
CA VAL A 234 25.33 11.26 14.16
C VAL A 234 25.40 11.27 12.63
N ALA A 235 26.06 10.29 12.04
CA ALA A 235 26.28 10.25 10.59
C ALA A 235 25.01 9.93 9.78
N VAL A 236 24.15 9.05 10.30
CA VAL A 236 22.89 8.63 9.64
C VAL A 236 21.73 8.67 10.62
N LEU A 237 20.64 9.28 10.23
CA LEU A 237 19.34 9.16 10.89
C LEU A 237 18.47 8.25 10.01
N ALA A 238 18.03 7.11 10.54
CA ALA A 238 17.29 6.13 9.76
C ALA A 238 15.96 5.77 10.44
N GLY A 239 14.84 6.01 9.75
CA GLY A 239 13.54 5.73 10.36
C GLY A 239 12.35 6.02 9.46
N THR A 240 11.15 6.00 10.10
CA THR A 240 9.87 6.04 9.39
C THR A 240 8.73 6.66 10.18
N SER A 241 7.73 7.14 9.45
CA SER A 241 6.38 7.36 9.97
C SER A 241 5.33 7.19 8.85
N THR A 242 4.23 6.53 9.18
CA THR A 242 3.07 6.32 8.29
C THR A 242 2.10 7.51 8.28
N ALA A 243 2.36 8.55 9.09
CA ALA A 243 1.60 9.79 9.10
C ALA A 243 2.39 10.90 8.41
N ALA A 244 1.88 11.40 7.30
CA ALA A 244 2.53 12.44 6.50
C ALA A 244 2.86 13.71 7.29
N PRO A 245 1.98 14.26 8.16
CA PRO A 245 2.32 15.43 8.97
C PRO A 245 3.52 15.21 9.91
N THR A 246 3.61 14.01 10.50
CA THR A 246 4.69 13.62 11.41
C THR A 246 6.04 13.53 10.68
N MET A 247 6.07 12.79 9.56
CA MET A 247 7.30 12.68 8.75
C MET A 247 7.74 14.01 8.19
N THR A 248 6.81 14.81 7.70
CA THR A 248 7.10 16.15 7.18
C THR A 248 7.67 17.07 8.26
N ALA A 249 7.09 17.05 9.47
CA ALA A 249 7.60 17.84 10.60
C ALA A 249 9.02 17.44 10.97
N PHE A 250 9.33 16.14 11.00
CA PHE A 250 10.67 15.62 11.24
C PHE A 250 11.67 16.17 10.22
N VAL A 251 11.39 16.03 8.93
CA VAL A 251 12.28 16.45 7.84
C VAL A 251 12.49 17.97 7.84
N LYS A 252 11.43 18.76 8.01
CA LYS A 252 11.54 20.23 8.08
C LYS A 252 12.40 20.68 9.24
N GLN A 253 12.13 20.18 10.44
CA GLN A 253 12.88 20.55 11.63
C GLN A 253 14.32 20.04 11.58
N ALA A 254 14.60 18.90 10.93
CA ALA A 254 15.97 18.45 10.68
C ALA A 254 16.77 19.44 9.82
N GLY A 255 16.13 19.98 8.77
CA GLY A 255 16.69 21.06 7.96
C GLY A 255 16.95 22.35 8.76
N GLU A 256 15.97 22.79 9.58
CA GLU A 256 16.06 23.99 10.41
C GLU A 256 17.15 23.88 11.50
N VAL A 257 17.31 22.71 12.09
CA VAL A 257 18.39 22.43 13.05
C VAL A 257 19.76 22.42 12.37
N GLY A 258 19.81 22.21 11.06
CA GLY A 258 21.06 22.18 10.28
C GLY A 258 21.89 20.95 10.64
N LEU A 259 21.33 19.76 10.43
CA LEU A 259 22.02 18.48 10.58
C LEU A 259 22.88 18.19 9.35
N ASN A 260 24.07 17.61 9.59
CA ASN A 260 24.95 17.10 8.52
C ASN A 260 24.82 15.57 8.36
N SER A 261 23.73 15.01 8.85
CA SER A 261 23.45 13.58 8.76
C SER A 261 22.84 13.22 7.41
N VAL A 262 23.12 12.02 6.91
CA VAL A 262 22.22 11.40 5.93
C VAL A 262 20.89 11.12 6.62
N ILE A 263 19.79 11.52 6.01
CA ILE A 263 18.45 11.28 6.53
C ILE A 263 17.76 10.23 5.66
N ILE A 264 17.44 9.10 6.23
CA ILE A 264 16.54 8.10 5.68
C ILE A 264 15.17 8.36 6.32
N ALA A 265 14.24 8.90 5.55
CA ALA A 265 12.88 9.17 5.98
C ALA A 265 11.93 8.30 5.15
N ASP A 266 11.93 6.99 5.48
CA ASP A 266 11.08 5.99 4.84
C ASP A 266 9.62 6.34 5.08
N GLY A 267 8.96 6.74 3.99
CA GLY A 267 7.58 7.21 4.03
C GLY A 267 7.34 8.69 3.74
N LEU A 268 8.37 9.49 3.48
CA LEU A 268 8.16 10.88 3.08
C LEU A 268 7.34 10.97 1.80
N GLY A 269 7.64 10.15 0.81
CA GLY A 269 6.96 10.10 -0.49
C GLY A 269 5.73 9.18 -0.54
N TRP A 270 5.27 8.64 0.59
CA TRP A 270 4.04 7.84 0.62
C TRP A 270 2.78 8.67 0.45
N MET A 271 2.95 9.96 0.33
CA MET A 271 1.95 10.95 -0.01
C MET A 271 2.46 11.74 -1.21
N GLY A 272 1.63 11.91 -2.25
CA GLY A 272 2.05 12.54 -3.51
C GLY A 272 2.44 14.02 -3.39
N ASP A 273 1.82 14.75 -2.46
CA ASP A 273 2.09 16.18 -2.25
C ASP A 273 3.19 16.47 -1.21
N TRP A 274 4.09 15.51 -0.95
CA TRP A 274 5.15 15.61 0.06
C TRP A 274 6.02 16.88 -0.08
N TYR A 275 6.33 17.30 -1.31
CA TYR A 275 7.16 18.49 -1.54
C TYR A 275 6.46 19.78 -1.16
N THR A 276 5.15 19.86 -1.36
CA THR A 276 4.34 21.00 -0.92
C THR A 276 4.44 21.20 0.60
N MET A 277 4.56 20.11 1.35
CA MET A 277 4.65 20.12 2.80
C MET A 277 6.09 20.25 3.31
N ALA A 278 7.02 19.48 2.80
CA ALA A 278 8.42 19.43 3.27
C ALA A 278 9.30 20.52 2.65
N GLY A 279 8.99 20.93 1.39
CA GLY A 279 9.75 21.91 0.65
C GLY A 279 11.24 21.52 0.49
N PRO A 280 12.15 22.52 0.39
CA PRO A 280 13.59 22.30 0.20
C PRO A 280 14.28 21.49 1.32
N ALA A 281 13.64 21.35 2.50
CA ALA A 281 14.18 20.51 3.58
C ALA A 281 14.25 19.02 3.21
N SER A 282 13.49 18.61 2.20
CA SER A 282 13.54 17.23 1.66
C SER A 282 14.75 16.96 0.77
N ASN A 283 15.50 17.99 0.32
CA ASN A 283 16.66 17.80 -0.53
C ASN A 283 17.72 16.95 0.17
N GLY A 284 18.18 15.89 -0.49
CA GLY A 284 19.14 14.94 0.04
C GLY A 284 18.55 13.81 0.89
N VAL A 285 17.27 13.86 1.25
CA VAL A 285 16.60 12.81 2.02
C VAL A 285 16.45 11.55 1.15
N LEU A 286 16.75 10.39 1.76
CA LEU A 286 16.55 9.08 1.17
C LEU A 286 15.18 8.50 1.55
N ASP A 287 14.55 7.84 0.61
CA ASP A 287 13.29 7.13 0.80
C ASP A 287 13.31 5.82 -0.01
N MET A 288 12.47 4.86 0.32
CA MET A 288 12.31 3.62 -0.43
C MET A 288 10.87 3.52 -0.91
N ILE A 289 10.65 3.82 -2.16
CA ILE A 289 9.32 3.95 -2.73
C ILE A 289 9.36 3.61 -4.24
N PRO A 290 8.35 2.91 -4.78
CA PRO A 290 8.21 2.79 -6.23
C PRO A 290 8.08 4.15 -6.91
N GLN A 291 8.26 4.17 -8.22
CA GLN A 291 8.20 5.40 -9.01
C GLN A 291 7.17 5.27 -10.14
N LEU A 292 6.60 6.39 -10.56
CA LEU A 292 5.70 6.50 -11.72
C LEU A 292 6.54 6.65 -13.00
N THR A 293 7.08 5.53 -13.49
CA THR A 293 8.09 5.53 -14.56
C THR A 293 7.52 5.32 -15.96
N THR A 294 6.26 4.91 -16.08
CA THR A 294 5.64 4.64 -17.38
C THR A 294 4.67 5.74 -17.79
N PRO A 295 4.44 5.97 -19.11
CA PRO A 295 3.44 6.92 -19.59
C PRO A 295 2.05 6.67 -18.98
N GLU A 296 1.67 5.39 -18.83
CA GLU A 296 0.37 5.00 -18.27
C GLU A 296 0.25 5.38 -16.79
N SER A 297 1.32 5.18 -15.99
CA SER A 297 1.33 5.56 -14.57
C SER A 297 1.33 7.09 -14.39
N GLN A 298 2.02 7.82 -15.27
CA GLN A 298 2.02 9.28 -15.27
C GLN A 298 0.66 9.84 -15.69
N GLN A 299 0.01 9.24 -16.70
CA GLN A 299 -1.34 9.64 -17.11
C GLN A 299 -2.36 9.36 -15.99
N TRP A 300 -2.28 8.20 -15.33
CA TRP A 300 -3.11 7.89 -14.18
C TRP A 300 -2.96 8.94 -13.07
N ALA A 301 -1.74 9.37 -12.76
CA ALA A 301 -1.50 10.41 -11.76
C ALA A 301 -2.11 11.76 -12.17
N ALA A 302 -1.99 12.13 -13.45
CA ALA A 302 -2.61 13.33 -13.99
C ALA A 302 -4.15 13.27 -13.91
N ASP A 303 -4.74 12.12 -14.17
CA ASP A 303 -6.19 11.90 -14.08
C ASP A 303 -6.68 12.00 -12.61
N ILE A 304 -5.93 11.46 -11.64
CA ILE A 304 -6.20 11.65 -10.21
C ILE A 304 -6.17 13.13 -9.85
N GLN A 305 -5.10 13.84 -10.23
CA GLN A 305 -4.97 15.27 -9.95
C GLN A 305 -6.13 16.07 -10.55
N ALA A 306 -6.48 15.81 -11.81
CA ALA A 306 -7.57 16.50 -12.48
C ALA A 306 -8.94 16.26 -11.81
N LYS A 307 -9.18 15.05 -11.33
CA LYS A 307 -10.48 14.65 -10.76
C LYS A 307 -10.61 14.98 -9.28
N TYR A 308 -9.56 14.79 -8.49
CA TYR A 308 -9.61 14.86 -7.02
C TYR A 308 -8.83 16.05 -6.44
N GLY A 309 -8.00 16.74 -7.24
CA GLY A 309 -7.32 17.98 -6.84
C GLY A 309 -6.03 17.79 -6.03
N PHE A 310 -5.44 16.58 -6.01
CA PHE A 310 -4.16 16.31 -5.38
C PHE A 310 -3.29 15.39 -6.24
N ASN A 311 -1.97 15.42 -6.02
CA ASN A 311 -1.05 14.49 -6.66
C ASN A 311 -1.03 13.17 -5.89
N PRO A 312 -1.26 12.01 -6.54
CA PRO A 312 -1.18 10.72 -5.85
C PRO A 312 0.28 10.29 -5.70
N SER A 313 0.56 9.56 -4.62
CA SER A 313 1.83 8.85 -4.47
C SER A 313 1.85 7.56 -5.31
N PRO A 314 3.03 7.08 -5.72
CA PRO A 314 3.16 5.73 -6.28
C PRO A 314 2.88 4.63 -5.25
N SER A 315 2.95 4.95 -3.96
CA SER A 315 2.67 4.07 -2.82
C SER A 315 1.18 4.01 -2.49
N ALA A 316 0.67 4.90 -1.60
CA ALA A 316 -0.72 4.87 -1.15
C ALA A 316 -1.71 4.93 -2.33
N GLY A 317 -1.44 5.75 -3.34
CA GLY A 317 -2.26 5.81 -4.55
C GLY A 317 -2.01 4.64 -5.50
N GLY A 318 -0.79 4.54 -6.00
CA GLY A 318 -0.45 3.63 -7.11
C GLY A 318 -0.57 2.15 -6.75
N LEU A 319 0.03 1.72 -5.63
CA LEU A 319 -0.11 0.33 -5.19
C LEU A 319 -1.55 -0.04 -4.82
N CYS A 320 -2.31 0.91 -4.24
CA CYS A 320 -3.72 0.69 -3.97
C CYS A 320 -4.53 0.49 -5.26
N TYR A 321 -4.22 1.26 -6.31
CA TYR A 321 -4.82 1.09 -7.63
C TYR A 321 -4.50 -0.28 -8.22
N ASP A 322 -3.24 -0.70 -8.22
CA ASP A 322 -2.81 -2.02 -8.70
C ASP A 322 -3.47 -3.14 -7.88
N GLY A 323 -3.48 -3.02 -6.54
CA GLY A 323 -4.13 -3.98 -5.65
C GLY A 323 -5.62 -4.12 -5.91
N THR A 324 -6.31 -3.01 -6.24
CA THR A 324 -7.73 -3.03 -6.61
C THR A 324 -7.94 -3.73 -7.95
N ASN A 325 -7.10 -3.46 -8.96
CA ASN A 325 -7.19 -4.13 -10.26
C ASN A 325 -6.86 -5.64 -10.16
N MET A 326 -5.88 -6.02 -9.33
CA MET A 326 -5.62 -7.42 -9.05
C MET A 326 -6.81 -8.08 -8.34
N PHE A 327 -7.47 -7.38 -7.41
CA PHE A 327 -8.69 -7.88 -6.79
C PHE A 327 -9.82 -8.11 -7.80
N ILE A 328 -10.02 -7.20 -8.75
CA ILE A 328 -10.95 -7.38 -9.88
C ILE A 328 -10.60 -8.63 -10.68
N LYS A 329 -9.31 -8.85 -10.97
CA LYS A 329 -8.85 -10.07 -11.66
C LYS A 329 -9.15 -11.34 -10.85
N ILE A 330 -8.96 -11.30 -9.53
CA ILE A 330 -9.31 -12.39 -8.61
C ILE A 330 -10.82 -12.67 -8.65
N LEU A 331 -11.67 -11.65 -8.61
CA LEU A 331 -13.12 -11.82 -8.69
C LEU A 331 -13.54 -12.44 -10.04
N ASN A 332 -12.99 -11.97 -11.16
CA ASN A 332 -13.26 -12.56 -12.48
C ASN A 332 -12.84 -14.04 -12.52
N ARG A 333 -11.64 -14.36 -12.01
CA ARG A 333 -11.16 -15.74 -11.92
C ARG A 333 -12.04 -16.62 -11.03
N THR A 334 -12.53 -16.06 -9.92
CA THR A 334 -13.45 -16.75 -9.04
C THR A 334 -14.78 -17.09 -9.75
N LEU A 335 -15.33 -16.11 -10.47
CA LEU A 335 -16.56 -16.28 -11.22
C LEU A 335 -16.39 -17.31 -12.33
N GLU A 336 -15.31 -17.25 -13.09
CA GLU A 336 -14.95 -18.21 -14.14
C GLU A 336 -14.88 -19.65 -13.60
N LYS A 337 -14.20 -19.83 -12.46
CA LYS A 337 -13.92 -21.16 -11.91
C LYS A 337 -15.11 -21.76 -11.13
N TYR A 338 -15.87 -20.94 -10.41
CA TYR A 338 -16.90 -21.40 -9.48
C TYR A 338 -18.33 -20.96 -9.84
N GLY A 339 -18.51 -20.09 -10.84
CA GLY A 339 -19.82 -19.61 -11.31
C GLY A 339 -20.53 -18.67 -10.34
N LYS A 340 -19.91 -18.28 -9.24
CA LYS A 340 -20.49 -17.36 -8.23
C LYS A 340 -19.40 -16.63 -7.45
N LEU A 341 -19.77 -15.45 -6.90
CA LEU A 341 -18.96 -14.67 -5.98
C LEU A 341 -19.61 -14.71 -4.58
N ASP A 342 -18.92 -15.30 -3.64
CA ASP A 342 -19.22 -15.27 -2.21
C ASP A 342 -17.91 -15.46 -1.41
N LYS A 343 -17.95 -15.24 -0.09
CA LYS A 343 -16.77 -15.35 0.75
C LYS A 343 -16.05 -16.70 0.65
N VAL A 344 -16.79 -17.80 0.36
CA VAL A 344 -16.21 -19.14 0.27
C VAL A 344 -15.43 -19.32 -1.03
N THR A 345 -16.02 -18.92 -2.17
CA THR A 345 -15.39 -19.08 -3.49
C THR A 345 -14.22 -18.11 -3.69
N ILE A 346 -14.33 -16.88 -3.18
CA ILE A 346 -13.23 -15.91 -3.21
C ILE A 346 -12.04 -16.42 -2.36
N HIS A 347 -12.29 -16.94 -1.16
CA HIS A 347 -11.24 -17.52 -0.32
C HIS A 347 -10.56 -18.72 -1.01
N LYS A 348 -11.35 -19.61 -1.65
CA LYS A 348 -10.77 -20.71 -2.44
C LYS A 348 -9.84 -20.20 -3.54
N THR A 349 -10.21 -19.13 -4.23
CA THR A 349 -9.34 -18.52 -5.26
C THR A 349 -8.04 -18.01 -4.65
N PHE A 350 -8.08 -17.38 -3.45
CA PHE A 350 -6.83 -17.01 -2.77
C PHE A 350 -5.93 -18.22 -2.56
N VAL A 351 -6.45 -19.28 -1.95
CA VAL A 351 -5.65 -20.46 -1.57
C VAL A 351 -5.17 -21.25 -2.78
N GLU A 352 -6.03 -21.47 -3.79
CA GLU A 352 -5.74 -22.37 -4.90
C GLU A 352 -5.02 -21.71 -6.08
N GLU A 353 -5.17 -20.40 -6.24
CA GLU A 353 -4.66 -19.69 -7.42
C GLU A 353 -3.61 -18.62 -7.03
N VAL A 354 -3.93 -17.74 -6.04
CA VAL A 354 -3.02 -16.65 -5.66
C VAL A 354 -1.84 -17.18 -4.86
N HIS A 355 -2.07 -17.89 -3.75
CA HIS A 355 -1.01 -18.39 -2.87
C HIS A 355 -0.12 -19.45 -3.52
N THR A 356 -0.54 -20.00 -4.64
CA THR A 356 0.24 -21.00 -5.41
C THR A 356 0.99 -20.39 -6.60
N GLY A 357 0.88 -19.09 -6.83
CA GLY A 357 1.50 -18.37 -7.94
C GLY A 357 0.87 -18.64 -9.31
N LYS A 358 -0.30 -19.29 -9.36
CA LYS A 358 -1.02 -19.54 -10.62
C LYS A 358 -1.73 -18.29 -11.14
N LEU A 359 -2.20 -17.44 -10.24
CA LEU A 359 -2.78 -16.14 -10.56
C LEU A 359 -1.78 -15.06 -10.16
N THR A 360 -1.24 -14.36 -11.14
CA THR A 360 -0.38 -13.18 -10.97
C THR A 360 -1.05 -11.95 -11.56
N PHE A 361 -0.50 -10.77 -11.30
CA PHE A 361 -0.92 -9.52 -11.91
C PHE A 361 0.31 -8.68 -12.23
N GLY A 362 0.41 -8.17 -13.44
CA GLY A 362 1.60 -7.45 -13.87
C GLY A 362 1.34 -6.42 -14.96
N LYS A 363 2.41 -5.90 -15.57
CA LYS A 363 2.33 -4.89 -16.64
C LYS A 363 1.45 -5.33 -17.80
N ALA A 364 1.48 -6.61 -18.16
CA ALA A 364 0.63 -7.17 -19.21
C ALA A 364 -0.86 -7.16 -18.86
N ASP A 365 -1.20 -7.11 -17.58
CA ASP A 365 -2.57 -7.01 -17.04
C ASP A 365 -3.00 -5.56 -16.76
N GLY A 366 -2.10 -4.59 -16.96
CA GLY A 366 -2.34 -3.18 -16.71
C GLY A 366 -1.85 -2.68 -15.34
N ALA A 367 -0.92 -3.39 -14.67
CA ALA A 367 -0.27 -2.88 -13.47
C ALA A 367 0.49 -1.58 -13.77
N LEU A 368 0.29 -0.56 -12.93
CA LEU A 368 0.93 0.75 -13.10
C LEU A 368 2.28 0.83 -12.39
N ILE A 369 2.45 0.12 -11.28
CA ILE A 369 3.58 0.31 -10.37
C ILE A 369 4.59 -0.83 -10.53
N MET A 370 4.21 -2.05 -10.18
CA MET A 370 5.13 -3.19 -10.19
C MET A 370 5.11 -3.91 -11.54
N ASN A 371 6.23 -4.55 -11.87
CA ASN A 371 6.30 -5.40 -13.04
C ASN A 371 5.43 -6.65 -12.86
N GLU A 372 5.46 -7.26 -11.68
CA GLU A 372 4.64 -8.42 -11.35
C GLU A 372 4.30 -8.48 -9.84
N TYR A 373 3.05 -8.77 -9.53
CA TYR A 373 2.56 -9.19 -8.23
C TYR A 373 2.37 -10.71 -8.28
N ARG A 374 3.28 -11.42 -7.64
CA ARG A 374 3.26 -12.89 -7.55
C ARG A 374 3.43 -13.32 -6.10
N TYR A 375 2.65 -14.32 -5.68
CA TYR A 375 2.73 -14.93 -4.36
C TYR A 375 2.96 -16.42 -4.53
N THR A 376 3.76 -17.03 -3.65
CA THR A 376 4.04 -18.47 -3.65
C THR A 376 3.80 -19.04 -2.26
N PRO A 377 3.69 -20.36 -2.10
CA PRO A 377 3.54 -20.96 -0.77
C PRO A 377 4.63 -20.52 0.22
N GLU A 378 5.84 -20.22 -0.28
CA GLU A 378 6.98 -19.80 0.52
C GLU A 378 6.95 -18.30 0.84
N SER A 379 6.39 -17.49 -0.05
CA SER A 379 6.40 -16.03 0.09
C SER A 379 5.21 -15.48 0.85
N VAL A 380 4.01 -16.09 0.74
CA VAL A 380 2.79 -15.56 1.37
C VAL A 380 2.97 -15.30 2.87
N PRO A 381 2.37 -14.22 3.38
CA PRO A 381 1.50 -13.25 2.73
C PRO A 381 2.23 -12.17 1.93
N ASP A 382 3.57 -12.16 1.87
CA ASP A 382 4.33 -11.21 1.07
C ASP A 382 4.31 -11.56 -0.42
N PRO A 383 4.41 -10.56 -1.32
CA PRO A 383 4.77 -10.83 -2.70
C PRO A 383 6.20 -11.39 -2.79
N VAL A 384 6.49 -12.06 -3.89
CA VAL A 384 7.86 -12.47 -4.23
C VAL A 384 8.66 -11.21 -4.57
N VAL A 385 9.66 -10.88 -3.74
CA VAL A 385 10.53 -9.72 -3.97
C VAL A 385 11.65 -10.10 -4.91
N ALA A 386 11.72 -9.44 -6.06
CA ALA A 386 12.74 -9.62 -7.09
C ALA A 386 12.83 -8.36 -7.96
N LEU A 387 14.02 -8.04 -8.47
CA LEU A 387 14.27 -6.84 -9.28
C LEU A 387 13.42 -6.79 -10.56
N ASP A 388 13.16 -7.91 -11.19
CA ASP A 388 12.36 -8.03 -12.39
C ASP A 388 10.84 -8.11 -12.13
N GLY A 389 10.43 -8.17 -10.86
CA GLY A 389 9.04 -8.30 -10.44
C GLY A 389 8.60 -7.20 -9.50
N TYR A 390 8.65 -7.52 -8.21
CA TYR A 390 8.25 -6.64 -7.11
C TYR A 390 9.47 -6.14 -6.35
N TYR A 391 9.84 -4.86 -6.51
CA TYR A 391 11.00 -4.27 -5.86
C TYR A 391 10.83 -2.76 -5.69
N PHE A 392 11.28 -2.22 -4.56
CA PHE A 392 11.32 -0.78 -4.31
C PHE A 392 12.74 -0.26 -4.40
N PRO A 393 13.03 0.69 -5.29
CA PRO A 393 14.32 1.35 -5.33
C PRO A 393 14.50 2.30 -4.14
N VAL A 394 15.74 2.53 -3.75
CA VAL A 394 16.09 3.69 -2.92
C VAL A 394 16.17 4.91 -3.81
N ILE A 395 15.46 5.94 -3.44
CA ILE A 395 15.49 7.24 -4.11
C ILE A 395 16.11 8.30 -3.20
N GLN A 396 16.63 9.37 -3.83
CA GLN A 396 17.03 10.58 -3.15
C GLN A 396 16.24 11.76 -3.70
N TYR A 397 15.66 12.57 -2.82
CA TYR A 397 14.90 13.74 -3.22
C TYR A 397 15.81 14.92 -3.57
N THR A 398 15.49 15.60 -4.68
CA THR A 398 16.16 16.81 -5.13
C THR A 398 15.14 17.73 -5.80
N GLU A 399 14.93 18.91 -5.26
CA GLU A 399 14.03 19.95 -5.82
C GLU A 399 12.63 19.44 -6.21
N GLY A 400 12.03 18.64 -5.34
CA GLY A 400 10.68 18.11 -5.55
C GLY A 400 10.61 16.86 -6.41
N VAL A 401 11.75 16.29 -6.81
CA VAL A 401 11.82 15.07 -7.61
C VAL A 401 12.57 13.97 -6.86
N GLY A 402 12.00 12.78 -6.79
CA GLY A 402 12.71 11.57 -6.33
C GLY A 402 13.48 10.96 -7.50
N LYS A 403 14.79 10.78 -7.35
CA LYS A 403 15.64 10.08 -8.32
C LYS A 403 16.14 8.77 -7.75
N ILE A 404 16.05 7.71 -8.52
CA ILE A 404 16.59 6.40 -8.13
C ILE A 404 18.11 6.50 -8.00
N VAL A 405 18.63 6.12 -6.84
CA VAL A 405 20.07 6.06 -6.53
C VAL A 405 20.54 4.64 -6.23
N PHE A 406 19.63 3.71 -6.01
CA PHE A 406 19.91 2.28 -5.83
C PHE A 406 18.69 1.43 -6.18
N PRO A 407 18.84 0.23 -6.83
CA PRO A 407 20.09 -0.41 -7.22
C PRO A 407 20.78 0.31 -8.39
N GLU A 408 22.11 0.13 -8.51
CA GLU A 408 22.92 0.79 -9.55
C GLU A 408 22.39 0.56 -10.98
N VAL A 409 21.83 -0.60 -11.25
CA VAL A 409 21.27 -0.96 -12.57
C VAL A 409 20.06 -0.10 -12.94
N TRP A 410 19.40 0.54 -11.98
CA TRP A 410 18.26 1.45 -12.21
C TRP A 410 18.61 2.91 -11.88
N ALA A 411 19.83 3.19 -11.40
CA ALA A 411 20.19 4.52 -10.90
C ALA A 411 20.05 5.60 -11.99
N GLU A 412 19.31 6.65 -11.66
CA GLU A 412 19.11 7.86 -12.47
C GLU A 412 20.05 8.98 -12.05
N ALA A 413 20.63 8.88 -10.86
CA ALA A 413 21.58 9.81 -10.29
C ALA A 413 22.54 9.10 -9.33
N GLU A 414 23.69 9.71 -9.10
CA GLU A 414 24.58 9.32 -8.01
C GLU A 414 24.05 9.82 -6.67
N PHE A 415 24.28 9.04 -5.61
CA PHE A 415 23.96 9.46 -4.26
C PHE A 415 24.78 10.70 -3.88
N ALA A 416 24.11 11.76 -3.50
CA ALA A 416 24.73 12.99 -2.99
C ALA A 416 24.76 12.99 -1.45
N ALA A 417 25.93 12.76 -0.89
CA ALA A 417 26.12 12.85 0.56
C ALA A 417 25.98 14.30 1.05
N PRO A 418 25.55 14.53 2.32
CA PRO A 418 25.57 15.85 2.92
C PRO A 418 26.99 16.44 2.88
N LYS A 419 27.09 17.75 2.64
CA LYS A 419 28.36 18.45 2.70
C LYS A 419 28.89 18.42 4.15
N GLN A 420 30.05 17.81 4.35
CA GLN A 420 30.71 17.74 5.66
C GLN A 420 31.38 19.05 6.01
#